data_2b8d7593c2f52e584c81538d0d2e466a
#
_entry.id   2b8d7593c2f52e584c81538d0d2e466a
#
_cell.length_a   1.000
_cell.length_b   1.000
_cell.length_c   1.000
_cell.angle_alpha   90.00
_cell.angle_beta   90.00
_cell.angle_gamma   90.00
#
_symmetry.space_group_name_H-M   'P 1'
#
loop_
_entity.id
_entity.type
_entity.pdbx_description
1 polymer ?
#
loop_
_entity_poly.entity_id
_entity_poly.type
_entity_poly.pdbx_seq_one_letter_code
_entity_poly.pdbx_strand_id
1 'polypeptide(L)'
;MPPVCLITGASSGIGAALAEGFAARGDDLVLTARRADRLEQQAVELRRRHGIRVTVIPCDLADPAGADRLLEALAQRDLVVGTLVNNAGFGLRGDYTDSPWPNAAAMLQLMLTAPARLCHGLLPAMQAAGAGTIVNVASLAGLIPGLPGSTLYSASKAFLVRFSQSLAGENRATGVRVLAVCPGYVHTEFHAVLGVQERMQRLPGLFWMDADDLARRTLSALEGQRAVLVPGALNRTIAALAR
;
A
#
# COMPACT_ATOMS: atom_id res chain seq x y z
N MET A 1 8.50 23.64 -0.60
CA MET A 1 8.31 22.76 -1.78
C MET A 1 6.87 22.25 -1.74
N PRO A 2 6.23 21.96 -2.89
CA PRO A 2 4.93 21.32 -2.89
C PRO A 2 5.02 19.96 -2.15
N PRO A 3 3.92 19.51 -1.53
CA PRO A 3 3.89 18.23 -0.83
C PRO A 3 4.11 17.06 -1.81
N VAL A 4 4.78 16.01 -1.33
CA VAL A 4 5.13 14.83 -2.15
C VAL A 4 4.22 13.64 -1.85
N CYS A 5 4.14 12.69 -2.78
CA CYS A 5 3.51 11.39 -2.58
C CYS A 5 4.56 10.35 -2.18
N LEU A 6 4.52 9.86 -0.94
CA LEU A 6 5.36 8.77 -0.45
C LEU A 6 4.71 7.42 -0.74
N ILE A 7 5.41 6.53 -1.45
CA ILE A 7 4.90 5.20 -1.82
C ILE A 7 5.84 4.12 -1.27
N THR A 8 5.32 3.28 -0.37
CA THR A 8 6.05 2.13 0.16
C THR A 8 5.87 0.89 -0.72
N GLY A 9 6.92 0.07 -0.85
CA GLY A 9 6.90 -1.09 -1.74
C GLY A 9 6.81 -0.70 -3.22
N ALA A 10 7.37 0.45 -3.60
CA ALA A 10 7.25 1.03 -4.93
C ALA A 10 8.01 0.27 -6.03
N SER A 11 8.93 -0.65 -5.68
CA SER A 11 9.85 -1.30 -6.64
C SER A 11 9.21 -2.32 -7.58
N SER A 12 7.91 -2.63 -7.45
CA SER A 12 7.18 -3.56 -8.33
C SER A 12 5.67 -3.55 -8.09
N GLY A 13 4.92 -4.20 -8.97
CA GLY A 13 3.50 -4.51 -8.81
C GLY A 13 2.62 -3.30 -8.55
N ILE A 14 1.73 -3.40 -7.56
CA ILE A 14 0.76 -2.34 -7.23
C ILE A 14 1.45 -1.02 -6.88
N GLY A 15 2.56 -1.07 -6.11
CA GLY A 15 3.30 0.14 -5.73
C GLY A 15 3.90 0.86 -6.93
N ALA A 16 4.44 0.12 -7.89
CA ALA A 16 4.97 0.68 -9.13
C ALA A 16 3.86 1.30 -10.01
N ALA A 17 2.71 0.61 -10.14
CA ALA A 17 1.57 1.12 -10.88
C ALA A 17 0.96 2.37 -10.23
N LEU A 18 0.90 2.43 -8.90
CA LEU A 18 0.47 3.63 -8.18
C LEU A 18 1.46 4.79 -8.38
N ALA A 19 2.78 4.51 -8.37
CA ALA A 19 3.79 5.53 -8.65
C ALA A 19 3.63 6.13 -10.05
N GLU A 20 3.40 5.30 -11.06
CA GLU A 20 3.08 5.75 -12.42
C GLU A 20 1.81 6.61 -12.45
N GLY A 21 0.75 6.17 -11.77
CA GLY A 21 -0.52 6.88 -11.74
C GLY A 21 -0.44 8.25 -11.05
N PHE A 22 0.29 8.37 -9.93
CA PHE A 22 0.53 9.66 -9.26
C PHE A 22 1.46 10.56 -10.08
N ALA A 23 2.51 10.00 -10.69
CA ALA A 23 3.40 10.73 -11.59
C ALA A 23 2.65 11.35 -12.79
N ALA A 24 1.72 10.59 -13.40
CA ALA A 24 0.89 11.07 -14.51
C ALA A 24 -0.06 12.21 -14.10
N ARG A 25 -0.34 12.40 -12.81
CA ARG A 25 -1.09 13.53 -12.25
C ARG A 25 -0.20 14.75 -11.96
N GLY A 26 1.11 14.63 -12.14
CA GLY A 26 2.09 15.67 -11.84
C GLY A 26 2.55 15.71 -10.38
N ASP A 27 2.26 14.68 -9.59
CA ASP A 27 2.72 14.59 -8.19
C ASP A 27 4.23 14.30 -8.16
N ASP A 28 4.98 15.04 -7.34
CA ASP A 28 6.35 14.69 -6.99
C ASP A 28 6.36 13.47 -6.05
N LEU A 29 7.30 12.54 -6.23
CA LEU A 29 7.29 11.26 -5.55
C LEU A 29 8.47 11.04 -4.62
N VAL A 30 8.20 10.30 -3.54
CA VAL A 30 9.21 9.59 -2.75
C VAL A 30 8.94 8.10 -2.89
N LEU A 31 9.88 7.36 -3.47
CA LEU A 31 9.78 5.92 -3.64
C LEU A 31 10.63 5.20 -2.59
N THR A 32 10.01 4.27 -1.84
CA THR A 32 10.74 3.47 -0.85
C THR A 32 10.44 1.98 -0.99
N ALA A 33 11.48 1.18 -0.94
CA ALA A 33 11.51 -0.28 -0.88
C ALA A 33 12.95 -0.73 -0.55
N ARG A 34 13.18 -2.04 -0.44
CA ARG A 34 14.51 -2.60 -0.18
C ARG A 34 15.44 -2.59 -1.40
N ARG A 35 14.87 -2.77 -2.61
CA ARG A 35 15.62 -2.90 -3.87
C ARG A 35 15.93 -1.52 -4.46
N ALA A 36 17.06 -0.94 -4.05
CA ALA A 36 17.46 0.40 -4.45
C ALA A 36 17.64 0.54 -5.97
N ASP A 37 18.25 -0.45 -6.61
CA ASP A 37 18.49 -0.51 -8.06
C ASP A 37 17.19 -0.39 -8.86
N ARG A 38 16.15 -1.14 -8.48
CA ARG A 38 14.83 -1.07 -9.14
C ARG A 38 14.14 0.26 -8.90
N LEU A 39 14.27 0.84 -7.71
CA LEU A 39 13.71 2.16 -7.41
C LEU A 39 14.36 3.25 -8.27
N GLU A 40 15.69 3.22 -8.44
CA GLU A 40 16.39 4.21 -9.26
C GLU A 40 16.04 4.06 -10.75
N GLN A 41 15.97 2.83 -11.27
CA GLN A 41 15.52 2.60 -12.65
C GLN A 41 14.12 3.18 -12.88
N GLN A 42 13.18 2.90 -11.97
CA GLN A 42 11.83 3.44 -12.03
C GLN A 42 11.82 4.97 -11.91
N ALA A 43 12.63 5.53 -11.00
CA ALA A 43 12.70 6.98 -10.80
C ALA A 43 13.22 7.70 -12.04
N VAL A 44 14.22 7.14 -12.73
CA VAL A 44 14.72 7.69 -14.02
C VAL A 44 13.60 7.73 -15.06
N GLU A 45 12.85 6.65 -15.19
CA GLU A 45 11.78 6.57 -16.18
C GLU A 45 10.62 7.52 -15.86
N LEU A 46 10.21 7.61 -14.59
CA LEU A 46 9.16 8.52 -14.15
C LEU A 46 9.54 10.00 -14.36
N ARG A 47 10.78 10.37 -14.01
CA ARG A 47 11.30 11.72 -14.27
C ARG A 47 11.28 12.06 -15.77
N ARG A 48 11.73 11.11 -16.61
CA ARG A 48 11.79 11.28 -18.07
C ARG A 48 10.40 11.42 -18.69
N ARG A 49 9.43 10.62 -18.26
CA ARG A 49 8.09 10.56 -18.86
C ARG A 49 7.17 11.69 -18.41
N HIS A 50 7.27 12.07 -17.13
CA HIS A 50 6.29 12.97 -16.50
C HIS A 50 6.87 14.32 -16.08
N GLY A 51 8.19 14.52 -16.15
CA GLY A 51 8.84 15.79 -15.79
C GLY A 51 8.75 16.16 -14.31
N ILE A 52 8.43 15.20 -13.43
CA ILE A 52 8.30 15.37 -11.99
C ILE A 52 9.61 15.14 -11.25
N ARG A 53 9.67 15.54 -9.98
CA ARG A 53 10.76 15.14 -9.08
C ARG A 53 10.44 13.78 -8.47
N VAL A 54 11.43 12.91 -8.44
CA VAL A 54 11.33 11.61 -7.77
C VAL A 54 12.54 11.44 -6.86
N THR A 55 12.31 11.27 -5.58
CA THR A 55 13.35 10.99 -4.58
C THR A 55 13.30 9.50 -4.23
N VAL A 56 14.43 8.83 -4.25
CA VAL A 56 14.53 7.42 -3.84
C VAL A 56 15.11 7.38 -2.42
N ILE A 57 14.40 6.72 -1.50
CA ILE A 57 14.84 6.46 -0.13
C ILE A 57 14.74 4.95 0.12
N PRO A 58 15.80 4.17 -0.12
CA PRO A 58 15.77 2.73 0.16
C PRO A 58 15.60 2.49 1.66
N CYS A 59 14.62 1.65 2.02
CA CYS A 59 14.35 1.32 3.43
C CYS A 59 13.72 -0.06 3.55
N ASP A 60 14.17 -0.84 4.54
CA ASP A 60 13.48 -2.05 4.97
C ASP A 60 12.50 -1.72 6.10
N LEU A 61 11.21 -1.71 5.79
CA LEU A 61 10.14 -1.46 6.75
C LEU A 61 9.79 -2.71 7.58
N ALA A 62 10.38 -3.88 7.28
CA ALA A 62 10.31 -5.05 8.14
C ALA A 62 11.29 -4.96 9.33
N ASP A 63 12.28 -4.07 9.25
CA ASP A 63 13.11 -3.72 10.41
C ASP A 63 12.28 -2.85 11.38
N PRO A 64 12.28 -3.15 12.71
CA PRO A 64 11.55 -2.37 13.71
C PRO A 64 11.82 -0.86 13.68
N ALA A 65 13.06 -0.43 13.40
CA ALA A 65 13.43 0.97 13.28
C ALA A 65 13.22 1.54 11.86
N GLY A 66 12.76 0.73 10.89
CA GLY A 66 12.67 1.13 9.49
C GLY A 66 11.75 2.32 9.26
N ALA A 67 10.57 2.34 9.87
CA ALA A 67 9.64 3.45 9.73
C ALA A 67 10.19 4.76 10.32
N ASP A 68 10.88 4.70 11.47
CA ASP A 68 11.51 5.87 12.09
C ASP A 68 12.64 6.41 11.21
N ARG A 69 13.51 5.54 10.71
CA ARG A 69 14.57 5.95 9.76
C ARG A 69 14.02 6.61 8.49
N LEU A 70 12.89 6.12 7.98
CA LEU A 70 12.24 6.73 6.83
C LEU A 70 11.70 8.13 7.17
N LEU A 71 11.04 8.29 8.31
CA LEU A 71 10.54 9.60 8.78
C LEU A 71 11.67 10.59 9.00
N GLU A 72 12.79 10.17 9.61
CA GLU A 72 14.00 10.99 9.78
C GLU A 72 14.60 11.38 8.43
N ALA A 73 14.70 10.44 7.49
CA ALA A 73 15.23 10.71 6.15
C ALA A 73 14.37 11.70 5.34
N LEU A 74 13.06 11.70 5.55
CA LEU A 74 12.14 12.70 4.98
C LEU A 74 12.38 14.08 5.60
N ALA A 75 12.47 14.15 6.93
CA ALA A 75 12.72 15.40 7.66
C ALA A 75 14.08 16.02 7.29
N GLN A 76 15.16 15.23 7.23
CA GLN A 76 16.49 15.70 6.84
C GLN A 76 16.55 16.27 5.41
N ARG A 77 15.57 15.97 4.56
CA ARG A 77 15.46 16.45 3.17
C ARG A 77 14.40 17.52 2.99
N ASP A 78 13.79 17.99 4.08
CA ASP A 78 12.68 18.96 4.06
C ASP A 78 11.51 18.51 3.15
N LEU A 79 11.25 17.20 3.09
CA LEU A 79 10.19 16.62 2.27
C LEU A 79 8.88 16.55 3.07
N VAL A 80 7.92 17.39 2.70
CA VAL A 80 6.58 17.40 3.27
C VAL A 80 5.71 16.39 2.52
N VAL A 81 5.25 15.34 3.22
CA VAL A 81 4.40 14.30 2.63
C VAL A 81 2.94 14.73 2.67
N GLY A 82 2.34 14.98 1.51
CA GLY A 82 0.91 15.25 1.36
C GLY A 82 0.08 14.00 1.06
N THR A 83 0.71 12.98 0.47
CA THR A 83 0.08 11.69 0.21
C THR A 83 0.97 10.55 0.70
N LEU A 84 0.42 9.66 1.52
CA LEU A 84 1.07 8.43 1.98
C LEU A 84 0.39 7.21 1.35
N VAL A 85 1.15 6.36 0.66
CA VAL A 85 0.69 5.07 0.14
C VAL A 85 1.39 3.93 0.88
N ASN A 86 0.72 3.34 1.86
CA ASN A 86 1.14 2.12 2.54
C ASN A 86 0.79 0.91 1.68
N ASN A 87 1.73 0.47 0.84
CA ASN A 87 1.55 -0.63 -0.08
C ASN A 87 2.51 -1.80 0.21
N ALA A 88 3.65 -1.54 0.85
CA ALA A 88 4.63 -2.60 1.14
C ALA A 88 4.00 -3.79 1.88
N GLY A 89 4.30 -5.00 1.42
CA GLY A 89 3.78 -6.22 2.03
C GLY A 89 4.29 -7.46 1.34
N PHE A 90 4.23 -8.58 2.05
CA PHE A 90 4.48 -9.92 1.53
C PHE A 90 3.55 -10.92 2.22
N GLY A 91 3.50 -12.15 1.73
CA GLY A 91 2.78 -13.23 2.37
C GLY A 91 3.73 -14.32 2.85
N LEU A 92 3.24 -15.18 3.73
CA LEU A 92 3.89 -16.41 4.17
C LEU A 92 3.16 -17.62 3.59
N ARG A 93 3.89 -18.70 3.32
CA ARG A 93 3.33 -19.96 2.79
C ARG A 93 2.99 -20.93 3.92
N GLY A 94 2.03 -21.81 3.63
CA GLY A 94 1.69 -22.91 4.51
C GLY A 94 0.82 -22.52 5.69
N ASP A 95 0.70 -23.43 6.62
CA ASP A 95 -0.04 -23.22 7.86
C ASP A 95 0.75 -22.31 8.82
N TYR A 96 0.10 -21.84 9.86
CA TYR A 96 0.67 -20.81 10.76
C TYR A 96 2.04 -21.18 11.35
N THR A 97 2.24 -22.44 11.66
CA THR A 97 3.47 -22.95 12.27
C THR A 97 4.55 -23.36 11.28
N ASP A 98 4.27 -23.36 9.97
CA ASP A 98 5.24 -23.75 8.93
C ASP A 98 6.34 -22.71 8.71
N SER A 99 6.05 -21.45 9.04
CA SER A 99 7.04 -20.38 8.93
C SER A 99 7.76 -20.14 10.26
N PRO A 100 9.09 -20.00 10.26
CA PRO A 100 9.84 -19.56 11.45
C PRO A 100 9.30 -18.23 11.97
N TRP A 101 9.23 -18.11 13.32
CA TRP A 101 8.73 -16.89 13.98
C TRP A 101 9.34 -15.58 13.49
N PRO A 102 10.66 -15.47 13.19
CA PRO A 102 11.23 -14.23 12.64
C PRO A 102 10.55 -13.74 11.37
N ASN A 103 10.11 -14.66 10.47
CA ASN A 103 9.40 -14.29 9.24
C ASN A 103 7.98 -13.77 9.57
N ALA A 104 7.30 -14.39 10.52
CA ALA A 104 5.99 -13.94 11.00
C ALA A 104 6.09 -12.54 11.65
N ALA A 105 7.09 -12.34 12.51
CA ALA A 105 7.36 -11.06 13.16
C ALA A 105 7.68 -9.96 12.13
N ALA A 106 8.52 -10.25 11.12
CA ALA A 106 8.84 -9.33 10.02
C ALA A 106 7.60 -8.94 9.21
N MET A 107 6.68 -9.89 8.97
CA MET A 107 5.41 -9.63 8.29
C MET A 107 4.51 -8.71 9.12
N LEU A 108 4.36 -8.96 10.42
CA LEU A 108 3.59 -8.12 11.33
C LEU A 108 4.19 -6.70 11.40
N GLN A 109 5.52 -6.61 11.52
CA GLN A 109 6.22 -5.34 11.51
C GLN A 109 5.94 -4.55 10.22
N LEU A 110 6.09 -5.19 9.06
CA LEU A 110 5.90 -4.54 7.76
C LEU A 110 4.45 -4.14 7.49
N MET A 111 3.48 -5.00 7.87
CA MET A 111 2.09 -4.84 7.43
C MET A 111 1.16 -4.22 8.48
N LEU A 112 1.59 -4.12 9.74
CA LEU A 112 0.81 -3.48 10.82
C LEU A 112 1.59 -2.30 11.41
N THR A 113 2.76 -2.56 12.00
CA THR A 113 3.49 -1.56 12.78
C THR A 113 3.99 -0.42 11.91
N ALA A 114 4.64 -0.73 10.78
CA ALA A 114 5.21 0.29 9.91
C ALA A 114 4.13 1.22 9.29
N PRO A 115 3.00 0.73 8.72
CA PRO A 115 1.92 1.60 8.26
C PRO A 115 1.33 2.48 9.38
N ALA A 116 1.09 1.91 10.56
CA ALA A 116 0.57 2.65 11.70
C ALA A 116 1.57 3.75 12.15
N ARG A 117 2.87 3.41 12.22
CA ARG A 117 3.92 4.36 12.60
C ARG A 117 4.09 5.49 11.59
N LEU A 118 4.04 5.18 10.28
CA LEU A 118 4.11 6.19 9.22
C LEU A 118 2.88 7.11 9.25
N CYS A 119 1.67 6.55 9.41
CA CYS A 119 0.47 7.36 9.58
C CYS A 119 0.59 8.28 10.81
N HIS A 120 1.02 7.76 11.96
CA HIS A 120 1.18 8.55 13.18
C HIS A 120 2.20 9.69 13.02
N GLY A 121 3.29 9.46 12.28
CA GLY A 121 4.33 10.47 12.07
C GLY A 121 3.96 11.56 11.07
N LEU A 122 3.13 11.23 10.07
CA LEU A 122 2.83 12.14 8.96
C LEU A 122 1.47 12.85 9.12
N LEU A 123 0.52 12.22 9.78
CA LEU A 123 -0.84 12.74 9.95
C LEU A 123 -0.91 14.12 10.61
N PRO A 124 -0.13 14.45 11.68
CA PRO A 124 -0.21 15.78 12.30
C PRO A 124 0.09 16.94 11.33
N ALA A 125 1.07 16.76 10.44
CA ALA A 125 1.40 17.77 9.43
C ALA A 125 0.27 17.91 8.37
N MET A 126 -0.34 16.80 7.96
CA MET A 126 -1.49 16.80 7.05
C MET A 126 -2.70 17.51 7.68
N GLN A 127 -2.97 17.23 8.96
CA GLN A 127 -4.06 17.90 9.72
C GLN A 127 -3.82 19.39 9.84
N ALA A 128 -2.60 19.81 10.19
CA ALA A 128 -2.23 21.22 10.29
C ALA A 128 -2.35 21.96 8.94
N ALA A 129 -2.08 21.27 7.83
CA ALA A 129 -2.24 21.81 6.47
C ALA A 129 -3.72 21.85 6.01
N GLY A 130 -4.64 21.21 6.75
CA GLY A 130 -6.03 21.07 6.32
C GLY A 130 -6.20 20.21 5.06
N ALA A 131 -5.17 19.45 4.67
CA ALA A 131 -5.14 18.64 3.45
C ALA A 131 -4.16 17.47 3.59
N GLY A 132 -4.57 16.29 3.14
CA GLY A 132 -3.72 15.11 3.12
C GLY A 132 -4.44 13.88 2.59
N THR A 133 -3.68 12.89 2.18
CA THR A 133 -4.24 11.63 1.68
C THR A 133 -3.44 10.45 2.22
N ILE A 134 -4.14 9.46 2.77
CA ILE A 134 -3.55 8.19 3.20
C ILE A 134 -4.24 7.06 2.43
N VAL A 135 -3.46 6.28 1.69
CA VAL A 135 -3.92 5.09 0.97
C VAL A 135 -3.28 3.86 1.62
N ASN A 136 -4.09 2.99 2.18
CA ASN A 136 -3.64 1.71 2.73
C ASN A 136 -4.04 0.58 1.78
N VAL A 137 -3.07 -0.09 1.16
CA VAL A 137 -3.32 -1.24 0.28
C VAL A 137 -3.58 -2.48 1.16
N ALA A 138 -4.86 -2.68 1.44
CA ALA A 138 -5.38 -3.85 2.14
C ALA A 138 -5.52 -5.06 1.19
N SER A 139 -6.61 -5.80 1.27
CA SER A 139 -6.99 -6.92 0.38
C SER A 139 -8.45 -7.30 0.58
N LEU A 140 -9.06 -7.95 -0.40
CA LEU A 140 -10.33 -8.66 -0.23
C LEU A 140 -10.24 -9.69 0.92
N ALA A 141 -9.06 -10.30 1.13
CA ALA A 141 -8.80 -11.21 2.25
C ALA A 141 -9.02 -10.59 3.65
N GLY A 142 -8.97 -9.27 3.76
CA GLY A 142 -9.29 -8.55 5.00
C GLY A 142 -10.78 -8.28 5.21
N LEU A 143 -11.63 -8.63 4.25
CA LEU A 143 -13.08 -8.42 4.29
C LEU A 143 -13.89 -9.72 4.37
N ILE A 144 -13.26 -10.85 4.09
CA ILE A 144 -13.87 -12.17 4.11
C ILE A 144 -13.39 -12.97 5.33
N PRO A 145 -14.09 -14.04 5.73
CA PRO A 145 -13.65 -14.93 6.79
C PRO A 145 -12.24 -15.47 6.54
N GLY A 146 -11.52 -15.74 7.63
CA GLY A 146 -10.16 -16.30 7.57
C GLY A 146 -10.11 -17.65 6.85
N LEU A 147 -9.07 -17.86 6.05
CA LEU A 147 -8.84 -19.09 5.32
C LEU A 147 -7.56 -19.79 5.84
N PRO A 148 -7.53 -21.13 5.94
CA PRO A 148 -6.32 -21.88 6.22
C PRO A 148 -5.17 -21.47 5.28
N GLY A 149 -3.96 -21.41 5.79
CA GLY A 149 -2.78 -20.95 5.04
C GLY A 149 -2.69 -19.43 4.84
N SER A 150 -3.62 -18.64 5.41
CA SER A 150 -3.65 -17.18 5.28
C SER A 150 -3.79 -16.46 6.63
N THR A 151 -3.42 -17.10 7.72
CA THR A 151 -3.69 -16.66 9.09
C THR A 151 -3.26 -15.21 9.35
N LEU A 152 -1.96 -14.93 9.27
CA LEU A 152 -1.44 -13.58 9.51
C LEU A 152 -1.75 -12.60 8.39
N TYR A 153 -1.76 -13.06 7.13
CA TYR A 153 -2.04 -12.19 6.00
C TYR A 153 -3.46 -11.63 6.06
N SER A 154 -4.47 -12.47 6.20
CA SER A 154 -5.87 -12.03 6.30
C SER A 154 -6.09 -11.14 7.51
N ALA A 155 -5.50 -11.49 8.68
CA ALA A 155 -5.58 -10.68 9.89
C ALA A 155 -4.92 -9.29 9.70
N SER A 156 -3.74 -9.24 9.08
CA SER A 156 -3.06 -7.98 8.77
C SER A 156 -3.87 -7.10 7.83
N LYS A 157 -4.50 -7.69 6.82
CA LYS A 157 -5.34 -6.94 5.89
C LYS A 157 -6.66 -6.48 6.51
N ALA A 158 -7.24 -7.26 7.42
CA ALA A 158 -8.39 -6.86 8.21
C ALA A 158 -8.05 -5.69 9.16
N PHE A 159 -6.86 -5.72 9.80
CA PHE A 159 -6.34 -4.59 10.57
C PHE A 159 -6.31 -3.32 9.72
N LEU A 160 -5.69 -3.34 8.53
CA LEU A 160 -5.60 -2.16 7.67
C LEU A 160 -6.97 -1.61 7.26
N VAL A 161 -7.96 -2.48 7.02
CA VAL A 161 -9.32 -2.05 6.71
C VAL A 161 -9.93 -1.30 7.90
N ARG A 162 -9.90 -1.88 9.10
CA ARG A 162 -10.49 -1.27 10.30
C ARG A 162 -9.75 -0.02 10.72
N PHE A 163 -8.42 -0.06 10.71
CA PHE A 163 -7.56 1.09 10.95
C PHE A 163 -7.90 2.27 10.03
N SER A 164 -8.03 2.01 8.72
CA SER A 164 -8.39 3.05 7.76
C SER A 164 -9.78 3.62 7.99
N GLN A 165 -10.77 2.79 8.33
CA GLN A 165 -12.14 3.22 8.61
C GLN A 165 -12.19 4.14 9.84
N SER A 166 -11.51 3.77 10.92
CA SER A 166 -11.44 4.57 12.15
C SER A 166 -10.72 5.88 11.88
N LEU A 167 -9.55 5.82 11.24
CA LEU A 167 -8.75 7.00 10.93
C LEU A 167 -9.48 7.96 9.98
N ALA A 168 -10.25 7.44 9.00
CA ALA A 168 -11.12 8.25 8.14
C ALA A 168 -12.23 8.95 8.95
N GLY A 169 -12.81 8.25 9.94
CA GLY A 169 -13.80 8.80 10.83
C GLY A 169 -13.27 9.97 11.67
N GLU A 170 -12.10 9.79 12.27
CA GLU A 170 -11.39 10.78 13.09
C GLU A 170 -11.01 12.04 12.29
N ASN A 171 -10.77 11.88 10.98
CA ASN A 171 -10.27 12.97 10.13
C ASN A 171 -11.33 13.62 9.22
N ARG A 172 -12.62 13.39 9.46
CA ARG A 172 -13.70 13.98 8.63
C ARG A 172 -13.67 15.50 8.56
N ALA A 173 -13.27 16.17 9.63
CA ALA A 173 -13.24 17.62 9.74
C ALA A 173 -11.85 18.22 9.48
N THR A 174 -10.81 17.42 9.27
CA THR A 174 -9.42 17.91 9.18
C THR A 174 -8.95 18.10 7.73
N GLY A 175 -9.78 17.78 6.74
CA GLY A 175 -9.37 17.80 5.33
C GLY A 175 -8.48 16.61 4.92
N VAL A 176 -8.13 15.70 5.84
CA VAL A 176 -7.33 14.51 5.53
C VAL A 176 -8.23 13.36 5.10
N ARG A 177 -7.91 12.79 3.96
CA ARG A 177 -8.59 11.64 3.39
C ARG A 177 -7.87 10.34 3.69
N VAL A 178 -8.61 9.30 4.08
CA VAL A 178 -8.05 7.96 4.31
C VAL A 178 -8.85 6.93 3.51
N LEU A 179 -8.14 6.10 2.73
CA LEU A 179 -8.72 5.09 1.86
C LEU A 179 -8.03 3.73 2.07
N ALA A 180 -8.79 2.70 2.45
CA ALA A 180 -8.37 1.32 2.33
C ALA A 180 -8.73 0.79 0.93
N VAL A 181 -7.75 0.29 0.18
CA VAL A 181 -7.95 -0.36 -1.11
C VAL A 181 -7.91 -1.87 -0.89
N CYS A 182 -8.98 -2.57 -1.22
CA CYS A 182 -9.17 -4.00 -0.98
C CYS A 182 -9.25 -4.77 -2.30
N PRO A 183 -8.14 -4.95 -3.04
CA PRO A 183 -8.15 -5.71 -4.28
C PRO A 183 -8.36 -7.20 -4.01
N GLY A 184 -8.89 -7.92 -5.02
CA GLY A 184 -8.76 -9.36 -5.15
C GLY A 184 -7.37 -9.74 -5.68
N TYR A 185 -7.31 -10.70 -6.63
CA TYR A 185 -6.05 -11.07 -7.26
C TYR A 185 -5.61 -10.01 -8.26
N VAL A 186 -4.32 -9.63 -8.18
CA VAL A 186 -3.70 -8.65 -9.08
C VAL A 186 -2.48 -9.27 -9.72
N HIS A 187 -2.32 -9.10 -11.03
CA HIS A 187 -1.14 -9.55 -11.77
C HIS A 187 0.11 -8.78 -11.31
N THR A 188 0.92 -9.42 -10.45
CA THR A 188 2.14 -8.86 -9.86
C THR A 188 3.13 -9.97 -9.53
N GLU A 189 4.37 -9.62 -9.18
CA GLU A 189 5.37 -10.56 -8.67
C GLU A 189 4.98 -11.21 -7.31
N PHE A 190 3.94 -10.70 -6.62
CA PHE A 190 3.55 -11.14 -5.27
C PHE A 190 3.31 -12.65 -5.19
N HIS A 191 2.59 -13.23 -6.15
CA HIS A 191 2.28 -14.66 -6.17
C HIS A 191 3.50 -15.52 -6.56
N ALA A 192 4.41 -14.98 -7.39
CA ALA A 192 5.66 -15.62 -7.72
C ALA A 192 6.59 -15.68 -6.49
N VAL A 193 6.71 -14.57 -5.76
CA VAL A 193 7.50 -14.50 -4.51
C VAL A 193 6.93 -15.46 -3.45
N LEU A 194 5.61 -15.58 -3.36
CA LEU A 194 4.94 -16.58 -2.52
C LEU A 194 5.13 -18.01 -3.03
N GLY A 195 5.59 -18.21 -4.30
CA GLY A 195 5.72 -19.51 -4.93
C GLY A 195 4.39 -20.26 -5.08
N VAL A 196 3.27 -19.57 -5.19
CA VAL A 196 1.92 -20.13 -5.43
C VAL A 196 1.42 -19.83 -6.84
N GLN A 197 2.29 -19.30 -7.70
CA GLN A 197 1.93 -18.81 -9.03
C GLN A 197 1.23 -19.86 -9.88
N GLU A 198 1.72 -21.11 -9.92
CA GLU A 198 1.09 -22.19 -10.71
C GLU A 198 -0.34 -22.49 -10.25
N ARG A 199 -0.57 -22.51 -8.92
CA ARG A 199 -1.91 -22.72 -8.36
C ARG A 199 -2.81 -21.54 -8.69
N MET A 200 -2.30 -20.33 -8.62
CA MET A 200 -3.05 -19.11 -8.90
C MET A 200 -3.39 -18.96 -10.39
N GLN A 201 -2.54 -19.39 -11.31
CA GLN A 201 -2.78 -19.39 -12.76
C GLN A 201 -3.98 -20.25 -13.19
N ARG A 202 -4.43 -21.21 -12.35
CA ARG A 202 -5.62 -22.02 -12.61
C ARG A 202 -6.93 -21.26 -12.36
N LEU A 203 -6.87 -20.10 -11.72
CA LEU A 203 -8.06 -19.30 -11.49
C LEU A 203 -8.49 -18.61 -12.80
N PRO A 204 -9.81 -18.60 -13.11
CA PRO A 204 -10.32 -17.89 -14.27
C PRO A 204 -9.90 -16.42 -14.29
N GLY A 205 -9.65 -15.86 -15.48
CA GLY A 205 -9.19 -14.48 -15.65
C GLY A 205 -10.11 -13.43 -15.04
N LEU A 206 -11.38 -13.73 -14.90
CA LEU A 206 -12.40 -12.91 -14.25
C LEU A 206 -12.06 -12.54 -12.78
N PHE A 207 -11.24 -13.34 -12.08
CA PHE A 207 -10.77 -13.05 -10.71
C PHE A 207 -9.56 -12.12 -10.67
N TRP A 208 -8.92 -11.87 -11.82
CA TRP A 208 -7.68 -11.13 -11.94
C TRP A 208 -7.92 -9.70 -12.39
N MET A 209 -7.07 -8.81 -11.92
CA MET A 209 -7.03 -7.41 -12.31
C MET A 209 -5.57 -7.03 -12.60
N ASP A 210 -5.36 -6.13 -13.55
CA ASP A 210 -4.05 -5.56 -13.79
C ASP A 210 -3.73 -4.48 -12.74
N ALA A 211 -2.45 -4.36 -12.40
CA ALA A 211 -2.00 -3.37 -11.43
C ALA A 211 -2.31 -1.93 -11.87
N ASP A 212 -2.24 -1.65 -13.17
CA ASP A 212 -2.58 -0.34 -13.74
C ASP A 212 -4.07 -0.02 -13.63
N ASP A 213 -4.96 -1.02 -13.84
CA ASP A 213 -6.40 -0.84 -13.64
C ASP A 213 -6.72 -0.57 -12.17
N LEU A 214 -6.06 -1.30 -11.27
CA LEU A 214 -6.16 -1.04 -9.83
C LEU A 214 -5.71 0.38 -9.47
N ALA A 215 -4.58 0.84 -10.00
CA ALA A 215 -4.07 2.18 -9.77
C ALA A 215 -5.05 3.25 -10.23
N ARG A 216 -5.56 3.15 -11.47
CA ARG A 216 -6.59 4.09 -12.00
C ARG A 216 -7.82 4.16 -11.11
N ARG A 217 -8.36 2.99 -10.69
CA ARG A 217 -9.52 2.93 -9.79
C ARG A 217 -9.24 3.52 -8.42
N THR A 218 -8.02 3.32 -7.91
CA THR A 218 -7.59 3.89 -6.63
C THR A 218 -7.56 5.42 -6.73
N LEU A 219 -6.92 5.97 -7.76
CA LEU A 219 -6.83 7.41 -7.97
C LEU A 219 -8.21 8.06 -8.17
N SER A 220 -9.08 7.45 -8.97
CA SER A 220 -10.46 7.93 -9.12
C SER A 220 -11.25 7.87 -7.80
N ALA A 221 -11.02 6.85 -6.97
CA ALA A 221 -11.68 6.76 -5.67
C ALA A 221 -11.25 7.87 -4.68
N LEU A 222 -10.07 8.45 -4.88
CA LEU A 222 -9.61 9.59 -4.08
C LEU A 222 -10.41 10.88 -4.32
N GLU A 223 -11.22 10.96 -5.35
CA GLU A 223 -12.12 12.08 -5.60
C GLU A 223 -13.42 11.98 -4.76
N GLY A 224 -13.75 10.77 -4.30
CA GLY A 224 -14.93 10.49 -3.47
C GLY A 224 -14.66 10.52 -1.96
N GLN A 225 -15.66 10.20 -1.14
CA GLN A 225 -15.56 10.23 0.34
C GLN A 225 -15.53 8.83 0.99
N ARG A 226 -15.38 7.77 0.20
CA ARG A 226 -15.41 6.40 0.72
C ARG A 226 -14.11 6.07 1.45
N ALA A 227 -14.22 5.48 2.63
CA ALA A 227 -13.06 5.00 3.39
C ALA A 227 -12.56 3.61 2.90
N VAL A 228 -13.36 2.88 2.12
CA VAL A 228 -13.01 1.54 1.60
C VAL A 228 -13.39 1.44 0.13
N LEU A 229 -12.43 1.04 -0.69
CA LEU A 229 -12.59 0.70 -2.09
C LEU A 229 -12.43 -0.81 -2.28
N VAL A 230 -13.46 -1.48 -2.83
CA VAL A 230 -13.38 -2.87 -3.31
C VAL A 230 -13.46 -2.83 -4.83
N PRO A 231 -12.34 -2.94 -5.55
CA PRO A 231 -12.32 -2.85 -7.00
C PRO A 231 -12.85 -4.14 -7.65
N GLY A 232 -13.66 -3.98 -8.71
CA GLY A 232 -14.30 -5.09 -9.43
C GLY A 232 -15.67 -5.48 -8.87
N ALA A 233 -16.62 -5.76 -9.77
CA ALA A 233 -18.00 -6.13 -9.38
C ALA A 233 -18.02 -7.45 -8.60
N LEU A 234 -17.31 -8.47 -9.10
CA LEU A 234 -17.20 -9.78 -8.45
C LEU A 234 -16.66 -9.65 -7.01
N ASN A 235 -15.57 -8.89 -6.82
CA ASN A 235 -14.98 -8.70 -5.50
C ASN A 235 -15.95 -7.99 -4.54
N ARG A 236 -16.74 -7.02 -5.03
CA ARG A 236 -17.78 -6.37 -4.23
C ARG A 236 -18.89 -7.35 -3.80
N THR A 237 -19.31 -8.22 -4.72
CA THR A 237 -20.31 -9.26 -4.40
C THR A 237 -19.76 -10.23 -3.35
N ILE A 238 -18.53 -10.72 -3.51
CA ILE A 238 -17.88 -11.59 -2.52
C ILE A 238 -17.79 -10.89 -1.16
N ALA A 239 -17.32 -9.64 -1.12
CA ALA A 239 -17.23 -8.89 0.12
C ALA A 239 -18.58 -8.59 0.78
N ALA A 240 -19.66 -8.46 0.00
CA ALA A 240 -21.02 -8.27 0.52
C ALA A 240 -21.60 -9.55 1.11
N LEU A 241 -21.37 -10.70 0.47
CA LEU A 241 -21.86 -12.01 0.94
C LEU A 241 -21.07 -12.52 2.16
N ALA A 242 -19.86 -12.04 2.40
CA ALA A 242 -19.00 -12.45 3.50
C ALA A 242 -19.22 -11.63 4.80
N ARG A 243 -20.13 -10.67 4.79
CA ARG A 243 -20.52 -9.84 5.96
C ARG A 243 -21.61 -10.52 6.77
#